data_cde4257cb52025e70f317ad66dcabd4c
#
_entry.id   cde4257cb52025e70f317ad66dcabd4c
#
_cell.length_a   1.000
_cell.length_b   1.000
_cell.length_c   1.000
_cell.angle_alpha   90.00
_cell.angle_beta   90.00
_cell.angle_gamma   90.00
#
_symmetry.space_group_name_H-M   'P 1'
#
loop_
_entity.id
_entity.type
_entity.pdbx_description
1 polymer ?
#
loop_
_entity_poly.entity_id
_entity_poly.type
_entity_poly.pdbx_seq_one_letter_code
_entity_poly.pdbx_strand_id
1 'polypeptide(L)'
;MQFNAMVLGLHEYYKIATNVYLDFDRIAFDVRKSLLCRIKSHRSKTGLRSQAFQQFYGDFTGKIFNVVGLALFPINGVKTTPPMCFSPDICNYSEKGRAKIHELQKAVNPIILQKLMERPIQGQSTELNDNRISLYVAQRGKCAICKEPLLLNEMEVHHITPKSSGGKDDYANLALVTVDMHKLIHATDPVIIQKYLDKLKHCKLNMAKLNKFRLLAGNCKIEHR
;
A
#
# COMPACT_ATOMS: atom_id res chain seq x y z
N MET A 1 23.36 20.55 -0.35
CA MET A 1 22.25 19.57 -0.13
C MET A 1 21.24 19.52 -1.25
N GLN A 2 21.03 20.60 -2.00
CA GLN A 2 20.10 20.62 -3.15
C GLN A 2 20.37 19.52 -4.21
N PHE A 3 21.64 19.18 -4.48
CA PHE A 3 22.00 18.14 -5.44
C PHE A 3 21.37 16.78 -5.11
N ASN A 4 21.52 16.31 -3.87
CA ASN A 4 20.98 15.01 -3.45
C ASN A 4 19.44 14.99 -3.51
N ALA A 5 18.80 16.07 -3.10
CA ALA A 5 17.34 16.21 -3.18
C ALA A 5 16.85 16.19 -4.65
N MET A 6 17.55 16.88 -5.54
CA MET A 6 17.26 16.89 -6.97
C MET A 6 17.40 15.50 -7.59
N VAL A 7 18.51 14.80 -7.34
CA VAL A 7 18.74 13.44 -7.86
C VAL A 7 17.66 12.48 -7.36
N LEU A 8 17.33 12.51 -6.06
CA LEU A 8 16.28 11.66 -5.50
C LEU A 8 14.92 11.97 -6.13
N GLY A 9 14.57 13.26 -6.26
CA GLY A 9 13.31 13.67 -6.88
C GLY A 9 13.17 13.20 -8.33
N LEU A 10 14.25 13.31 -9.11
CA LEU A 10 14.29 12.82 -10.50
C LEU A 10 14.14 11.28 -10.54
N HIS A 11 14.82 10.55 -9.67
CA HIS A 11 14.71 9.09 -9.60
C HIS A 11 13.28 8.66 -9.22
N GLU A 12 12.68 9.27 -8.20
CA GLU A 12 11.31 8.96 -7.77
C GLU A 12 10.27 9.28 -8.85
N TYR A 13 10.47 10.36 -9.59
CA TYR A 13 9.56 10.76 -10.67
C TYR A 13 9.65 9.82 -11.88
N TYR A 14 10.88 9.46 -12.30
CA TYR A 14 11.12 8.70 -13.52
C TYR A 14 11.25 7.18 -13.32
N LYS A 15 11.27 6.67 -12.09
CA LYS A 15 11.48 5.23 -11.81
C LYS A 15 10.53 4.28 -12.53
N ILE A 16 9.37 4.77 -12.99
CA ILE A 16 8.36 3.99 -13.72
C ILE A 16 8.54 4.06 -15.26
N ALA A 17 9.46 4.89 -15.75
CA ALA A 17 9.67 5.03 -17.19
C ALA A 17 10.47 3.85 -17.76
N THR A 18 10.17 3.50 -19.01
CA THR A 18 10.85 2.40 -19.71
C THR A 18 12.31 2.76 -19.97
N ASN A 19 13.22 1.83 -19.62
CA ASN A 19 14.67 1.99 -19.84
C ASN A 19 15.32 3.21 -19.17
N VAL A 20 14.69 3.78 -18.17
CA VAL A 20 15.15 4.98 -17.46
C VAL A 20 16.60 4.86 -16.95
N TYR A 21 17.06 3.65 -16.62
CA TYR A 21 18.43 3.41 -16.18
C TYR A 21 19.46 3.76 -17.26
N LEU A 22 19.15 3.52 -18.56
CA LEU A 22 20.01 3.91 -19.68
C LEU A 22 20.09 5.44 -19.81
N ASP A 23 18.98 6.13 -19.63
CA ASP A 23 18.94 7.59 -19.68
C ASP A 23 19.76 8.21 -18.55
N PHE A 24 19.62 7.69 -17.33
CA PHE A 24 20.40 8.18 -16.19
C PHE A 24 21.89 7.81 -16.29
N ASP A 25 22.25 6.66 -16.87
CA ASP A 25 23.66 6.33 -17.18
C ASP A 25 24.23 7.33 -18.20
N ARG A 26 23.50 7.67 -19.22
CA ARG A 26 23.90 8.67 -20.20
C ARG A 26 24.07 10.05 -19.57
N ILE A 27 23.09 10.50 -18.78
CA ILE A 27 23.17 11.76 -18.05
C ILE A 27 24.37 11.78 -17.10
N ALA A 28 24.61 10.70 -16.36
CA ALA A 28 25.76 10.57 -15.46
C ALA A 28 27.08 10.70 -16.21
N PHE A 29 27.18 10.10 -17.39
CA PHE A 29 28.35 10.21 -18.25
C PHE A 29 28.58 11.65 -18.75
N ASP A 30 27.53 12.27 -19.30
CA ASP A 30 27.59 13.60 -19.91
C ASP A 30 27.94 14.69 -18.87
N VAL A 31 27.37 14.62 -17.66
CA VAL A 31 27.62 15.61 -16.61
C VAL A 31 28.88 15.34 -15.77
N ARG A 32 29.50 14.16 -15.90
CA ARG A 32 30.59 13.71 -15.04
C ARG A 32 31.74 14.69 -14.98
N LYS A 33 32.22 15.16 -16.15
CA LYS A 33 33.38 16.09 -16.25
C LYS A 33 33.05 17.42 -15.58
N SER A 34 31.88 17.98 -15.89
CA SER A 34 31.41 19.24 -15.31
C SER A 34 31.23 19.14 -13.79
N LEU A 35 30.58 18.04 -13.30
CA LEU A 35 30.43 17.79 -11.89
C LEU A 35 31.80 17.72 -11.17
N LEU A 36 32.74 16.93 -11.68
CA LEU A 36 34.06 16.77 -11.09
C LEU A 36 34.83 18.10 -11.05
N CYS A 37 34.74 18.94 -12.09
CA CYS A 37 35.36 20.26 -12.09
C CYS A 37 34.77 21.15 -11.01
N ARG A 38 33.44 21.16 -10.83
CA ARG A 38 32.74 21.99 -9.83
C ARG A 38 33.04 21.58 -8.39
N ILE A 39 33.15 20.26 -8.12
CA ILE A 39 33.40 19.77 -6.76
C ILE A 39 34.88 19.63 -6.40
N LYS A 40 35.80 19.95 -7.33
CA LYS A 40 37.24 19.69 -7.19
C LYS A 40 37.84 20.18 -5.87
N SER A 41 37.52 21.40 -5.45
CA SER A 41 38.04 22.04 -4.23
C SER A 41 37.41 21.48 -2.93
N HIS A 42 36.26 20.88 -3.01
CA HIS A 42 35.49 20.40 -1.85
C HIS A 42 35.38 18.86 -1.80
N ARG A 43 36.09 18.17 -2.69
CA ARG A 43 36.06 16.72 -2.80
C ARG A 43 36.77 16.07 -1.63
N SER A 44 36.12 15.10 -1.00
CA SER A 44 36.67 14.26 0.07
C SER A 44 36.87 12.81 -0.39
N LYS A 45 37.89 12.13 0.18
CA LYS A 45 38.14 10.70 -0.11
C LYS A 45 37.02 9.81 0.42
N THR A 46 36.50 10.14 1.58
CA THR A 46 35.43 9.43 2.26
C THR A 46 34.27 10.38 2.53
N GLY A 47 33.07 9.85 2.72
CA GLY A 47 31.89 10.63 3.05
C GLY A 47 30.85 9.82 3.80
N LEU A 48 30.14 10.50 4.71
CA LEU A 48 29.03 9.94 5.46
C LEU A 48 27.88 9.64 4.50
N ARG A 49 27.39 8.42 4.55
CA ARG A 49 26.16 8.02 3.86
C ARG A 49 24.98 8.33 4.77
N SER A 50 24.14 9.28 4.39
CA SER A 50 22.93 9.63 5.14
C SER A 50 21.98 8.44 5.21
N GLN A 51 21.00 8.49 6.14
CA GLN A 51 19.94 7.49 6.23
C GLN A 51 19.20 7.34 4.89
N ALA A 52 18.88 8.45 4.22
CA ALA A 52 18.28 8.42 2.89
C ALA A 52 19.19 7.76 1.86
N PHE A 53 20.53 7.98 1.92
CA PHE A 53 21.45 7.27 1.03
C PHE A 53 21.37 5.76 1.25
N GLN A 54 21.37 5.31 2.48
CA GLN A 54 21.28 3.87 2.82
C GLN A 54 19.95 3.26 2.37
N GLN A 55 18.86 3.98 2.56
CA GLN A 55 17.52 3.54 2.18
C GLN A 55 17.35 3.38 0.66
N PHE A 56 17.79 4.37 -0.11
CA PHE A 56 17.52 4.40 -1.55
C PHE A 56 18.69 3.83 -2.41
N TYR A 57 19.91 3.94 -1.92
CA TYR A 57 21.14 3.59 -2.68
C TYR A 57 22.08 2.64 -1.91
N GLY A 58 21.60 1.97 -0.86
CA GLY A 58 22.42 1.06 -0.05
C GLY A 58 23.11 -0.03 -0.85
N ASP A 59 22.43 -0.56 -1.87
CA ASP A 59 22.93 -1.63 -2.75
C ASP A 59 23.74 -1.12 -3.94
N PHE A 60 23.95 0.21 -4.07
CA PHE A 60 24.66 0.77 -5.20
C PHE A 60 26.17 0.45 -5.10
N THR A 61 26.68 -0.29 -6.10
CA THR A 61 28.07 -0.75 -6.15
C THR A 61 28.97 0.14 -6.98
N GLY A 62 28.40 1.13 -7.68
CA GLY A 62 29.16 2.05 -8.53
C GLY A 62 29.97 3.09 -7.75
N LYS A 63 30.69 3.93 -8.49
CA LYS A 63 31.54 4.97 -7.91
C LYS A 63 30.71 6.09 -7.29
N ILE A 64 30.96 6.36 -6.01
CA ILE A 64 30.30 7.43 -5.24
C ILE A 64 31.29 8.61 -5.12
N PHE A 65 30.77 9.82 -5.34
CA PHE A 65 31.53 11.06 -5.11
C PHE A 65 31.16 11.63 -3.74
N ASN A 66 32.16 12.10 -3.01
CA ASN A 66 31.98 12.69 -1.69
C ASN A 66 32.41 14.17 -1.73
N VAL A 67 31.60 15.03 -1.10
CA VAL A 67 31.82 16.47 -1.02
C VAL A 67 31.65 16.92 0.42
N VAL A 68 32.68 17.56 0.95
CA VAL A 68 32.69 18.02 2.36
C VAL A 68 32.28 16.92 3.34
N GLY A 69 32.83 15.72 3.16
CA GLY A 69 32.52 14.57 4.03
C GLY A 69 31.13 13.96 3.86
N LEU A 70 30.34 14.35 2.85
CA LEU A 70 29.03 13.78 2.56
C LEU A 70 29.02 13.05 1.22
N ALA A 71 28.38 11.87 1.17
CA ALA A 71 28.19 11.12 -0.06
C ALA A 71 27.14 11.80 -0.95
N LEU A 72 27.46 12.02 -2.22
CA LEU A 72 26.48 12.45 -3.22
C LEU A 72 25.66 11.25 -3.68
N PHE A 73 24.38 11.48 -3.94
CA PHE A 73 23.52 10.46 -4.53
C PHE A 73 23.97 10.16 -5.95
N PRO A 74 24.08 8.87 -6.33
CA PRO A 74 24.54 8.49 -7.66
C PRO A 74 23.48 8.83 -8.69
N ILE A 75 23.85 9.60 -9.73
CA ILE A 75 22.93 9.99 -10.80
C ILE A 75 22.38 8.74 -11.51
N ASN A 76 23.21 7.72 -11.71
CA ASN A 76 22.83 6.45 -12.34
C ASN A 76 22.38 5.38 -11.33
N GLY A 77 21.97 5.79 -10.14
CA GLY A 77 21.49 4.87 -9.10
C GLY A 77 19.98 4.65 -9.11
N VAL A 78 19.29 5.01 -10.20
CA VAL A 78 17.84 4.83 -10.31
C VAL A 78 17.47 3.35 -10.28
N LYS A 79 16.48 2.99 -9.44
CA LYS A 79 15.89 1.66 -9.41
C LYS A 79 14.55 1.72 -10.15
N THR A 80 14.42 0.98 -11.25
CA THR A 80 13.17 0.90 -12.00
C THR A 80 12.13 0.11 -11.23
N THR A 81 10.91 0.60 -11.23
CA THR A 81 9.75 -0.12 -10.71
C THR A 81 8.70 -0.23 -11.82
N PRO A 82 8.11 -1.41 -12.03
CA PRO A 82 7.03 -1.51 -12.99
C PRO A 82 5.88 -0.58 -12.57
N PRO A 83 5.24 0.11 -13.53
CA PRO A 83 4.08 0.95 -13.22
C PRO A 83 2.95 0.07 -12.68
N MET A 84 2.40 0.43 -11.52
CA MET A 84 1.35 -0.35 -10.86
C MET A 84 0.03 -0.41 -11.62
N CYS A 85 -0.14 0.44 -12.64
CA CYS A 85 -1.42 0.63 -13.35
C CYS A 85 -1.48 -0.02 -14.73
N PHE A 86 -0.41 -0.62 -15.23
CA PHE A 86 -0.39 -1.16 -16.60
C PHE A 86 -0.49 -2.69 -16.62
N SER A 87 -1.73 -3.18 -16.52
CA SER A 87 -2.04 -4.43 -17.17
C SER A 87 -2.34 -4.10 -18.66
N PRO A 88 -1.65 -4.71 -19.64
CA PRO A 88 -1.98 -4.54 -21.05
C PRO A 88 -3.44 -4.90 -21.37
N ASP A 89 -4.07 -5.67 -20.49
CA ASP A 89 -5.47 -6.07 -20.57
C ASP A 89 -6.45 -5.03 -19.99
N ILE A 90 -5.97 -3.98 -19.32
CA ILE A 90 -6.82 -2.92 -18.73
C ILE A 90 -6.43 -1.60 -19.37
N CYS A 91 -7.02 -1.27 -20.49
CA CYS A 91 -6.75 -0.02 -21.18
C CYS A 91 -8.01 0.50 -21.91
N ASN A 92 -8.07 1.81 -22.13
CA ASN A 92 -9.18 2.44 -22.86
C ASN A 92 -9.10 2.26 -24.39
N TYR A 93 -7.96 1.75 -24.89
CA TYR A 93 -7.68 1.70 -26.34
C TYR A 93 -8.11 0.38 -27.00
N SER A 94 -8.33 -0.69 -26.24
CA SER A 94 -8.82 -1.96 -26.76
C SER A 94 -10.24 -2.26 -26.27
N GLU A 95 -11.03 -2.97 -27.07
CA GLU A 95 -12.39 -3.36 -26.71
C GLU A 95 -12.41 -4.27 -25.47
N LYS A 96 -11.47 -5.23 -25.40
CA LYS A 96 -11.26 -6.09 -24.23
C LYS A 96 -10.88 -5.31 -22.99
N GLY A 97 -10.02 -4.29 -23.14
CA GLY A 97 -9.60 -3.43 -22.02
C GLY A 97 -10.76 -2.59 -21.48
N ARG A 98 -11.57 -1.99 -22.35
CA ARG A 98 -12.78 -1.27 -21.95
C ARG A 98 -13.78 -2.17 -21.25
N ALA A 99 -14.01 -3.39 -21.76
CA ALA A 99 -14.89 -4.36 -21.11
C ALA A 99 -14.42 -4.71 -19.70
N LYS A 100 -13.12 -4.93 -19.48
CA LYS A 100 -12.54 -5.17 -18.15
C LYS A 100 -12.67 -3.96 -17.23
N ILE A 101 -12.45 -2.74 -17.72
CA ILE A 101 -12.68 -1.51 -16.94
C ILE A 101 -14.14 -1.43 -16.50
N HIS A 102 -15.07 -1.66 -17.42
CA HIS A 102 -16.50 -1.66 -17.11
C HIS A 102 -16.91 -2.78 -16.14
N GLU A 103 -16.32 -3.96 -16.26
CA GLU A 103 -16.54 -5.07 -15.32
C GLU A 103 -16.03 -4.72 -13.92
N LEU A 104 -14.84 -4.12 -13.82
CA LEU A 104 -14.26 -3.66 -12.54
C LEU A 104 -15.10 -2.53 -11.91
N GLN A 105 -15.62 -1.61 -12.73
CA GLN A 105 -16.50 -0.52 -12.25
C GLN A 105 -17.88 -1.04 -11.80
N LYS A 106 -18.43 -2.07 -12.46
CA LYS A 106 -19.66 -2.74 -12.04
C LYS A 106 -19.50 -3.61 -10.79
N ALA A 107 -18.27 -3.86 -10.38
CA ALA A 107 -17.98 -4.76 -9.25
C ALA A 107 -18.39 -4.18 -7.88
N VAL A 108 -18.70 -2.88 -7.79
CA VAL A 108 -19.13 -2.21 -6.56
C VAL A 108 -20.40 -1.39 -6.81
N ASN A 109 -21.22 -1.25 -5.77
CA ASN A 109 -22.39 -0.40 -5.83
C ASN A 109 -21.95 1.08 -5.82
N PRO A 110 -22.21 1.86 -6.91
CA PRO A 110 -21.74 3.24 -7.02
C PRO A 110 -22.39 4.15 -5.98
N ILE A 111 -23.63 3.89 -5.57
CA ILE A 111 -24.33 4.68 -4.55
C ILE A 111 -23.67 4.51 -3.19
N ILE A 112 -23.29 3.27 -2.83
CA ILE A 112 -22.56 3.00 -1.58
C ILE A 112 -21.20 3.65 -1.61
N LEU A 113 -20.46 3.51 -2.73
CA LEU A 113 -19.15 4.12 -2.90
C LEU A 113 -19.20 5.65 -2.74
N GLN A 114 -20.16 6.31 -3.40
CA GLN A 114 -20.36 7.75 -3.27
C GLN A 114 -20.65 8.15 -1.82
N LYS A 115 -21.53 7.44 -1.13
CA LYS A 115 -21.85 7.71 0.28
C LYS A 115 -20.68 7.49 1.21
N LEU A 116 -19.79 6.52 0.93
CA LEU A 116 -18.54 6.32 1.69
C LEU A 116 -17.60 7.53 1.53
N MET A 117 -17.52 8.11 0.33
CA MET A 117 -16.73 9.31 0.05
C MET A 117 -17.31 10.57 0.74
N GLU A 118 -18.63 10.73 0.70
CA GLU A 118 -19.34 11.88 1.28
C GLU A 118 -19.40 11.85 2.81
N ARG A 119 -19.29 10.67 3.42
CA ARG A 119 -19.48 10.47 4.87
C ARG A 119 -18.26 9.82 5.51
N PRO A 120 -17.18 10.59 5.75
CA PRO A 120 -16.07 10.10 6.53
C PRO A 120 -16.50 9.75 7.96
N ILE A 121 -15.87 8.75 8.55
CA ILE A 121 -16.10 8.40 9.95
C ILE A 121 -15.50 9.51 10.82
N GLN A 122 -16.34 10.18 11.58
CA GLN A 122 -15.94 11.25 12.48
C GLN A 122 -14.98 10.74 13.55
N GLY A 123 -13.93 11.52 13.85
CA GLY A 123 -12.94 11.16 14.87
C GLY A 123 -11.92 10.10 14.45
N GLN A 124 -11.97 9.60 13.22
CA GLN A 124 -10.95 8.72 12.66
C GLN A 124 -9.95 9.50 11.78
N SER A 125 -8.76 8.91 11.56
CA SER A 125 -7.74 9.52 10.71
C SER A 125 -8.21 9.62 9.25
N THR A 126 -7.63 10.59 8.51
CA THR A 126 -7.83 10.71 7.06
C THR A 126 -7.39 9.43 6.35
N GLU A 127 -6.27 8.85 6.78
CA GLU A 127 -5.74 7.61 6.23
C GLU A 127 -6.72 6.44 6.36
N LEU A 128 -7.38 6.27 7.51
CA LEU A 128 -8.39 5.23 7.70
C LEU A 128 -9.59 5.45 6.76
N ASN A 129 -10.05 6.71 6.63
CA ASN A 129 -11.19 7.03 5.78
C ASN A 129 -10.88 6.78 4.29
N ASP A 130 -9.69 7.13 3.81
CA ASP A 130 -9.25 6.87 2.43
C ASP A 130 -9.06 5.37 2.18
N ASN A 131 -8.45 4.67 3.14
CA ASN A 131 -8.27 3.23 3.06
C ASN A 131 -9.60 2.48 3.09
N ARG A 132 -10.62 2.97 3.79
CA ARG A 132 -11.97 2.39 3.78
C ARG A 132 -12.57 2.36 2.39
N ILE A 133 -12.43 3.45 1.62
CA ILE A 133 -12.91 3.54 0.24
C ILE A 133 -12.13 2.56 -0.65
N SER A 134 -10.82 2.56 -0.54
CA SER A 134 -9.93 1.66 -1.30
C SER A 134 -10.22 0.19 -1.02
N LEU A 135 -10.47 -0.17 0.25
CA LEU A 135 -10.84 -1.53 0.67
C LEU A 135 -12.21 -1.95 0.11
N TYR A 136 -13.20 -1.04 0.10
CA TYR A 136 -14.52 -1.33 -0.45
C TYR A 136 -14.43 -1.73 -1.92
N VAL A 137 -13.62 -1.00 -2.70
CA VAL A 137 -13.38 -1.30 -4.12
C VAL A 137 -12.59 -2.59 -4.28
N ALA A 138 -11.48 -2.76 -3.54
CA ALA A 138 -10.62 -3.94 -3.62
C ALA A 138 -11.33 -5.24 -3.21
N GLN A 139 -12.22 -5.16 -2.21
CA GLN A 139 -13.05 -6.28 -1.76
C GLN A 139 -14.31 -6.48 -2.62
N ARG A 140 -14.50 -5.67 -3.67
CA ARG A 140 -15.66 -5.70 -4.57
C ARG A 140 -16.98 -5.53 -3.82
N GLY A 141 -17.02 -4.63 -2.84
CA GLY A 141 -18.20 -4.39 -2.00
C GLY A 141 -18.61 -5.57 -1.12
N LYS A 142 -17.70 -6.52 -0.84
CA LYS A 142 -17.99 -7.74 -0.07
C LYS A 142 -17.15 -7.84 1.19
N CYS A 143 -17.72 -8.47 2.21
CA CYS A 143 -17.01 -8.77 3.46
C CYS A 143 -15.75 -9.59 3.21
N ALA A 144 -14.66 -9.23 3.91
CA ALA A 144 -13.37 -9.89 3.77
C ALA A 144 -13.39 -11.41 4.08
N ILE A 145 -14.32 -11.85 4.94
CA ILE A 145 -14.37 -13.23 5.47
C ILE A 145 -15.53 -14.02 4.86
N CYS A 146 -16.78 -13.54 4.99
CA CYS A 146 -17.97 -14.28 4.54
C CYS A 146 -18.40 -13.97 3.11
N LYS A 147 -17.78 -12.97 2.46
CA LYS A 147 -18.11 -12.55 1.09
C LYS A 147 -19.53 -12.00 0.89
N GLU A 148 -20.30 -11.80 1.95
CA GLU A 148 -21.59 -11.13 1.89
C GLU A 148 -21.44 -9.68 1.44
N PRO A 149 -22.44 -9.11 0.74
CA PRO A 149 -22.45 -7.72 0.36
C PRO A 149 -22.31 -6.79 1.58
N LEU A 150 -21.48 -5.76 1.46
CA LEU A 150 -21.33 -4.73 2.47
C LEU A 150 -22.36 -3.62 2.21
N LEU A 151 -23.34 -3.51 3.08
CA LEU A 151 -24.36 -2.46 3.03
C LEU A 151 -23.96 -1.28 3.91
N LEU A 152 -24.49 -0.10 3.58
CA LEU A 152 -24.33 1.10 4.40
C LEU A 152 -24.88 0.84 5.82
N ASN A 153 -24.11 1.27 6.83
CA ASN A 153 -24.40 1.06 8.26
C ASN A 153 -24.31 -0.40 8.75
N GLU A 154 -23.98 -1.35 7.88
CA GLU A 154 -23.78 -2.77 8.22
C GLU A 154 -22.35 -3.23 7.97
N MET A 155 -21.43 -2.29 7.73
CA MET A 155 -20.01 -2.57 7.53
C MET A 155 -19.15 -1.81 8.54
N GLU A 156 -18.08 -2.46 8.97
CA GLU A 156 -17.07 -1.88 9.87
C GLU A 156 -15.67 -2.12 9.34
N VAL A 157 -14.77 -1.18 9.67
CA VAL A 157 -13.33 -1.33 9.42
C VAL A 157 -12.74 -2.09 10.59
N HIS A 158 -12.19 -3.28 10.32
CA HIS A 158 -11.49 -4.08 11.31
C HIS A 158 -9.98 -3.86 11.19
N HIS A 159 -9.30 -3.56 12.31
CA HIS A 159 -7.84 -3.57 12.41
C HIS A 159 -7.36 -5.00 12.64
N ILE A 160 -6.64 -5.56 11.67
CA ILE A 160 -6.12 -6.93 11.73
C ILE A 160 -5.19 -7.08 12.94
N THR A 161 -4.27 -6.13 13.13
CA THR A 161 -3.54 -5.92 14.38
C THR A 161 -4.20 -4.76 15.11
N PRO A 162 -4.72 -4.94 16.32
CA PRO A 162 -5.41 -3.88 17.07
C PRO A 162 -4.53 -2.66 17.33
N LYS A 163 -5.13 -1.47 17.39
CA LYS A 163 -4.42 -0.23 17.76
C LYS A 163 -3.75 -0.33 19.15
N SER A 164 -4.37 -1.01 20.10
CA SER A 164 -3.81 -1.30 21.42
C SER A 164 -2.52 -2.15 21.37
N SER A 165 -2.33 -2.91 20.30
CA SER A 165 -1.15 -3.75 20.04
C SER A 165 -0.19 -3.12 19.02
N GLY A 166 -0.29 -1.79 18.79
CA GLY A 166 0.57 -1.05 17.87
C GLY A 166 0.14 -1.07 16.40
N GLY A 167 -1.04 -1.60 16.09
CA GLY A 167 -1.61 -1.55 14.74
C GLY A 167 -1.91 -0.12 14.30
N LYS A 168 -1.60 0.19 13.03
CA LYS A 168 -1.83 1.49 12.40
C LYS A 168 -3.00 1.43 11.44
N ASP A 169 -3.39 2.60 10.92
CA ASP A 169 -4.44 2.75 9.91
C ASP A 169 -3.97 2.40 8.48
N ASP A 170 -2.80 1.75 8.34
CA ASP A 170 -2.23 1.30 7.07
C ASP A 170 -3.19 0.36 6.33
N TYR A 171 -3.28 0.50 5.01
CA TYR A 171 -4.15 -0.32 4.17
C TYR A 171 -3.98 -1.84 4.40
N ALA A 172 -2.74 -2.31 4.59
CA ALA A 172 -2.44 -3.72 4.83
C ALA A 172 -2.93 -4.26 6.18
N ASN A 173 -3.15 -3.35 7.15
CA ASN A 173 -3.65 -3.69 8.49
C ASN A 173 -5.17 -3.57 8.62
N LEU A 174 -5.86 -3.20 7.56
CA LEU A 174 -7.31 -2.96 7.59
C LEU A 174 -8.08 -3.99 6.75
N ALA A 175 -9.30 -4.29 7.16
CA ALA A 175 -10.23 -5.10 6.40
C ALA A 175 -11.67 -4.62 6.63
N LEU A 176 -12.48 -4.56 5.57
CA LEU A 176 -13.91 -4.32 5.71
C LEU A 176 -14.65 -5.62 5.98
N VAL A 177 -15.46 -5.62 7.01
CA VAL A 177 -16.27 -6.76 7.44
C VAL A 177 -17.70 -6.31 7.76
N THR A 178 -18.64 -7.23 7.79
CA THR A 178 -20.00 -6.94 8.31
C THR A 178 -19.94 -6.76 9.82
N VAL A 179 -20.89 -6.00 10.39
CA VAL A 179 -21.01 -5.77 11.84
C VAL A 179 -21.07 -7.08 12.62
N ASP A 180 -21.84 -8.07 12.15
CA ASP A 180 -21.93 -9.38 12.82
C ASP A 180 -20.61 -10.15 12.75
N MET A 181 -19.87 -10.04 11.63
CA MET A 181 -18.54 -10.63 11.51
C MET A 181 -17.51 -9.94 12.42
N HIS A 182 -17.56 -8.61 12.55
CA HIS A 182 -16.70 -7.85 13.45
C HIS A 182 -16.94 -8.26 14.92
N LYS A 183 -18.19 -8.40 15.31
CA LYS A 183 -18.57 -8.90 16.63
C LYS A 183 -18.08 -10.33 16.86
N LEU A 184 -18.18 -11.22 15.87
CA LEU A 184 -17.67 -12.60 15.96
C LEU A 184 -16.14 -12.65 16.11
N ILE A 185 -15.41 -11.76 15.44
CA ILE A 185 -13.95 -11.67 15.60
C ILE A 185 -13.56 -11.34 17.06
N HIS A 186 -14.30 -10.43 17.69
CA HIS A 186 -14.01 -9.94 19.04
C HIS A 186 -14.71 -10.69 20.17
N ALA A 187 -15.68 -11.56 19.86
CA ALA A 187 -16.41 -12.33 20.88
C ALA A 187 -15.48 -13.32 21.60
N THR A 188 -15.54 -13.33 22.93
CA THR A 188 -14.79 -14.28 23.80
C THR A 188 -15.73 -15.29 24.46
N ASP A 189 -16.99 -14.90 24.73
CA ASP A 189 -18.02 -15.74 25.33
C ASP A 189 -18.52 -16.80 24.33
N PRO A 190 -18.49 -18.10 24.67
CA PRO A 190 -18.97 -19.18 23.81
C PRO A 190 -20.44 -19.01 23.37
N VAL A 191 -21.30 -18.47 24.23
CA VAL A 191 -22.71 -18.24 23.92
C VAL A 191 -22.86 -17.17 22.84
N ILE A 192 -22.08 -16.10 22.96
CA ILE A 192 -22.05 -15.00 21.96
C ILE A 192 -21.45 -15.50 20.65
N ILE A 193 -20.37 -16.28 20.70
CA ILE A 193 -19.76 -16.90 19.50
C ILE A 193 -20.80 -17.76 18.77
N GLN A 194 -21.48 -18.65 19.49
CA GLN A 194 -22.52 -19.52 18.89
C GLN A 194 -23.65 -18.71 18.27
N LYS A 195 -24.13 -17.66 18.97
CA LYS A 195 -25.15 -16.74 18.45
C LYS A 195 -24.77 -16.14 17.09
N TYR A 196 -23.54 -15.65 16.94
CA TYR A 196 -23.09 -15.05 15.67
C TYR A 196 -22.77 -16.11 14.60
N LEU A 197 -22.29 -17.29 14.97
CA LEU A 197 -22.15 -18.40 14.04
C LEU A 197 -23.52 -18.83 13.49
N ASP A 198 -24.55 -18.88 14.34
CA ASP A 198 -25.92 -19.21 13.93
C ASP A 198 -26.49 -18.15 12.98
N LYS A 199 -26.27 -16.88 13.23
CA LYS A 199 -26.65 -15.80 12.33
C LYS A 199 -25.97 -15.90 10.96
N LEU A 200 -24.73 -16.34 10.92
CA LEU A 200 -23.90 -16.41 9.73
C LEU A 200 -23.90 -17.79 9.05
N LYS A 201 -24.80 -18.71 9.46
CA LYS A 201 -24.94 -20.06 8.88
C LYS A 201 -25.21 -20.06 7.38
N HIS A 202 -25.88 -19.02 6.87
CA HIS A 202 -26.20 -18.85 5.46
C HIS A 202 -24.97 -18.47 4.62
N CYS A 203 -23.88 -18.04 5.25
CA CYS A 203 -22.67 -17.57 4.60
C CYS A 203 -21.61 -18.68 4.54
N LYS A 204 -20.85 -18.72 3.45
CA LYS A 204 -19.63 -19.55 3.36
C LYS A 204 -18.49 -18.85 4.08
N LEU A 205 -18.26 -19.20 5.36
CA LEU A 205 -17.20 -18.60 6.18
C LEU A 205 -15.82 -19.12 5.77
N ASN A 206 -14.90 -18.20 5.56
CA ASN A 206 -13.48 -18.55 5.50
C ASN A 206 -12.92 -18.67 6.93
N MET A 207 -13.03 -19.85 7.52
CA MET A 207 -12.62 -20.14 8.91
C MET A 207 -11.11 -19.88 9.14
N ALA A 208 -10.26 -20.15 8.16
CA ALA A 208 -8.83 -19.88 8.28
C ALA A 208 -8.57 -18.38 8.45
N LYS A 209 -9.25 -17.54 7.66
CA LYS A 209 -9.13 -16.08 7.74
C LYS A 209 -9.79 -15.52 9.01
N LEU A 210 -10.94 -16.03 9.39
CA LEU A 210 -11.61 -15.67 10.66
C LEU A 210 -10.69 -15.96 11.85
N ASN A 211 -10.16 -17.17 11.93
CA ASN A 211 -9.28 -17.58 13.03
C ASN A 211 -7.96 -16.80 13.04
N LYS A 212 -7.42 -16.44 11.87
CA LYS A 212 -6.26 -15.53 11.78
C LYS A 212 -6.57 -14.18 12.42
N PHE A 213 -7.73 -13.57 12.09
CA PHE A 213 -8.11 -12.26 12.64
C PHE A 213 -8.38 -12.34 14.14
N ARG A 214 -9.03 -13.41 14.60
CA ARG A 214 -9.27 -13.66 16.03
C ARG A 214 -7.96 -13.76 16.83
N LEU A 215 -7.00 -14.55 16.35
CA LEU A 215 -5.70 -14.70 17.01
C LEU A 215 -4.95 -13.36 17.10
N LEU A 216 -4.93 -12.57 16.03
CA LEU A 216 -4.29 -11.27 16.01
C LEU A 216 -5.00 -10.25 16.91
N ALA A 217 -6.31 -10.42 17.12
CA ALA A 217 -7.09 -9.65 18.08
C ALA A 217 -6.94 -10.15 19.54
N GLY A 218 -6.12 -11.18 19.79
CA GLY A 218 -5.89 -11.75 21.13
C GLY A 218 -6.94 -12.80 21.56
N ASN A 219 -7.77 -13.31 20.65
CA ASN A 219 -8.83 -14.26 20.94
C ASN A 219 -8.48 -15.69 20.50
N CYS A 220 -9.09 -16.70 21.12
CA CYS A 220 -8.92 -18.12 20.76
C CYS A 220 -9.53 -18.42 19.37
N LYS A 221 -8.99 -19.44 18.71
CA LYS A 221 -9.58 -20.00 17.49
C LYS A 221 -10.96 -20.59 17.78
N ILE A 222 -11.83 -20.54 16.77
CA ILE A 222 -13.09 -21.29 16.77
C ILE A 222 -12.82 -22.60 16.04
N GLU A 223 -13.04 -23.73 16.72
CA GLU A 223 -12.93 -25.05 16.10
C GLU A 223 -14.19 -25.31 15.26
N HIS A 224 -13.96 -25.89 14.08
CA HIS A 224 -15.04 -26.30 13.20
C HIS A 224 -15.57 -27.64 13.74
N ARG A 225 -16.79 -27.66 14.25
CA ARG A 225 -17.53 -28.91 14.47
C ARG A 225 -18.18 -29.37 13.17
#